data_c19094d3d49445259056b4ec0b4663c1
#
_entry.id   c19094d3d49445259056b4ec0b4663c1
#
_cell.length_a   1.000
_cell.length_b   1.000
_cell.length_c   1.000
_cell.angle_alpha   90.00
_cell.angle_beta   90.00
_cell.angle_gamma   90.00
#
_symmetry.space_group_name_H-M   'P 1'
#
loop_
_entity.id
_entity.type
_entity.pdbx_description
1 polymer ?
#
loop_
_entity_poly.entity_id
_entity_poly.type
_entity_poly.pdbx_seq_one_letter_code
_entity_poly.pdbx_strand_id
1 'polypeptide(L)'
;MVSRASLAVFGALVLSVTVPLAAHHSVSAEFDSSKPITFTGTVKKVDWMNPHIYTHIETKGPDGKPVVYKVEGGPPNSLYRQGWRKDTLKVGDTVTVSGIRAKIATSMNVGQATITTADGKRYFGGANPQRAGGAADAPSQ
;
A
#
# COMPACT_ATOMS: atom_id res chain seq x y z
N MET A 1 69.94 15.70 22.52
CA MET A 1 68.80 16.48 21.94
C MET A 1 67.85 15.53 21.30
N VAL A 2 66.77 15.28 21.92
CA VAL A 2 65.78 14.30 21.42
C VAL A 2 64.63 15.11 20.81
N SER A 3 64.47 14.97 19.50
CA SER A 3 63.36 15.56 18.75
C SER A 3 62.10 14.78 19.02
N ARG A 4 61.07 15.46 19.53
CA ARG A 4 59.78 14.92 19.73
C ARG A 4 58.99 15.00 18.42
N ALA A 5 58.99 13.92 17.68
CA ALA A 5 58.06 13.76 16.56
C ALA A 5 56.64 13.49 17.09
N SER A 6 55.78 14.49 16.96
CA SER A 6 54.36 14.38 17.28
C SER A 6 53.67 13.53 16.21
N LEU A 7 53.27 12.32 16.55
CA LEU A 7 52.37 11.53 15.72
C LEU A 7 50.97 12.13 15.82
N ALA A 8 50.58 12.88 14.82
CA ALA A 8 49.18 13.27 14.62
C ALA A 8 48.43 12.07 14.03
N VAL A 9 47.73 11.33 14.87
CA VAL A 9 46.77 10.31 14.43
C VAL A 9 45.54 11.04 13.89
N PHE A 10 45.47 11.12 12.58
CA PHE A 10 44.26 11.58 11.89
C PHE A 10 43.23 10.43 11.96
N GLY A 11 42.38 10.47 12.98
CA GLY A 11 41.24 9.61 13.08
C GLY A 11 40.20 10.03 12.03
N ALA A 12 40.22 9.37 10.89
CA ALA A 12 39.12 9.49 9.92
C ALA A 12 37.87 8.90 10.52
N LEU A 13 37.03 9.76 11.09
CA LEU A 13 35.70 9.42 11.51
C LEU A 13 34.84 9.20 10.23
N VAL A 14 34.78 7.96 9.76
CA VAL A 14 33.86 7.56 8.72
C VAL A 14 32.47 7.64 9.32
N LEU A 15 31.80 8.78 9.11
CA LEU A 15 30.35 8.88 9.36
C LEU A 15 29.67 7.96 8.35
N SER A 16 29.37 6.76 8.78
CA SER A 16 28.48 5.86 8.05
C SER A 16 27.08 6.47 8.11
N VAL A 17 26.77 7.32 7.13
CA VAL A 17 25.40 7.76 6.88
C VAL A 17 24.66 6.52 6.41
N THR A 18 24.03 5.81 7.33
CA THR A 18 23.04 4.79 6.99
C THR A 18 21.85 5.53 6.40
N VAL A 19 21.87 5.75 5.09
CA VAL A 19 20.69 6.15 4.36
C VAL A 19 19.73 4.97 4.51
N PRO A 20 18.57 5.12 5.17
CA PRO A 20 17.57 4.09 5.10
C PRO A 20 17.25 3.94 3.64
N LEU A 21 17.61 2.80 3.03
CA LEU A 21 17.05 2.36 1.76
C LEU A 21 15.57 2.08 2.05
N ALA A 22 14.80 3.15 2.15
CA ALA A 22 13.37 3.07 2.02
C ALA A 22 13.11 2.65 0.57
N ALA A 23 13.08 1.34 0.34
CA ALA A 23 12.51 0.75 -0.85
C ALA A 23 11.00 0.98 -0.82
N HIS A 24 10.60 2.24 -0.67
CA HIS A 24 9.29 2.69 -1.05
C HIS A 24 9.33 2.72 -2.57
N HIS A 25 8.91 1.62 -3.19
CA HIS A 25 8.40 1.72 -4.52
C HIS A 25 7.41 2.87 -4.48
N SER A 26 7.79 4.00 -5.08
CA SER A 26 6.89 5.15 -5.03
C SER A 26 5.62 4.69 -5.74
N VAL A 27 4.46 4.92 -5.15
CA VAL A 27 3.16 4.60 -5.76
C VAL A 27 3.14 5.08 -7.21
N SER A 28 3.72 6.25 -7.46
CA SER A 28 3.88 6.82 -8.80
C SER A 28 4.82 6.06 -9.74
N ALA A 29 5.67 5.16 -9.25
CA ALA A 29 6.49 4.31 -10.11
C ALA A 29 5.69 3.13 -10.67
N GLU A 30 4.80 2.55 -9.88
CA GLU A 30 4.05 1.35 -10.24
C GLU A 30 2.65 1.65 -10.79
N PHE A 31 1.95 2.66 -10.22
CA PHE A 31 0.56 2.95 -10.52
C PHE A 31 0.38 4.24 -11.32
N ASP A 32 -0.69 4.29 -12.11
CA ASP A 32 -1.05 5.41 -12.97
C ASP A 32 -2.31 6.10 -12.44
N SER A 33 -2.15 7.28 -11.84
CA SER A 33 -3.25 8.06 -11.28
C SER A 33 -4.29 8.50 -12.32
N SER A 34 -3.93 8.50 -13.62
CA SER A 34 -4.86 8.79 -14.71
C SER A 34 -5.73 7.60 -15.10
N LYS A 35 -5.49 6.42 -14.50
CA LYS A 35 -6.24 5.18 -14.77
C LYS A 35 -7.02 4.71 -13.56
N PRO A 36 -8.07 5.44 -13.15
CA PRO A 36 -8.93 4.98 -12.07
C PRO A 36 -9.66 3.70 -12.47
N ILE A 37 -9.92 2.85 -11.48
CA ILE A 37 -10.71 1.65 -11.66
C ILE A 37 -11.68 1.50 -10.49
N THR A 38 -12.92 1.11 -10.81
CA THR A 38 -13.91 0.70 -9.80
C THR A 38 -14.59 -0.57 -10.28
N PHE A 39 -14.66 -1.56 -9.41
CA PHE A 39 -15.33 -2.83 -9.71
C PHE A 39 -15.84 -3.48 -8.42
N THR A 40 -16.85 -4.33 -8.57
CA THR A 40 -17.34 -5.20 -7.50
C THR A 40 -16.90 -6.62 -7.80
N GLY A 41 -16.48 -7.34 -6.77
CA GLY A 41 -16.00 -8.71 -6.92
C GLY A 41 -15.99 -9.47 -5.59
N THR A 42 -15.53 -10.70 -5.66
CA THR A 42 -15.48 -11.63 -4.54
C THR A 42 -14.05 -11.81 -4.07
N VAL A 43 -13.81 -11.70 -2.77
CA VAL A 43 -12.51 -11.96 -2.14
C VAL A 43 -12.17 -13.44 -2.30
N LYS A 44 -11.03 -13.73 -2.94
CA LYS A 44 -10.51 -15.09 -3.14
C LYS A 44 -9.38 -15.43 -2.18
N LYS A 45 -8.60 -14.42 -1.77
CA LYS A 45 -7.44 -14.61 -0.89
C LYS A 45 -7.04 -13.28 -0.26
N VAL A 46 -6.49 -13.34 0.94
CA VAL A 46 -5.83 -12.21 1.59
C VAL A 46 -4.44 -12.65 2.01
N ASP A 47 -3.41 -12.05 1.43
CA ASP A 47 -2.01 -12.24 1.81
C ASP A 47 -1.64 -11.19 2.86
N TRP A 48 -1.69 -11.57 4.12
CA TRP A 48 -1.34 -10.71 5.24
C TRP A 48 0.13 -10.86 5.58
N MET A 49 0.98 -10.11 4.88
CA MET A 49 2.44 -10.22 4.98
C MET A 49 3.14 -8.87 4.84
N ASN A 50 4.39 -8.80 5.29
CA ASN A 50 5.28 -7.69 4.98
C ASN A 50 5.89 -7.87 3.57
N PRO A 51 6.21 -6.80 2.85
CA PRO A 51 6.04 -5.39 3.23
C PRO A 51 4.63 -4.86 3.03
N HIS A 52 3.78 -5.54 2.23
CA HIS A 52 2.42 -5.10 1.90
C HIS A 52 1.42 -6.24 2.01
N ILE A 53 0.18 -5.88 2.39
CA ILE A 53 -0.96 -6.78 2.33
C ILE A 53 -1.52 -6.76 0.91
N TYR A 54 -1.91 -7.94 0.40
CA TYR A 54 -2.59 -8.05 -0.89
C TYR A 54 -3.93 -8.76 -0.73
N THR A 55 -4.97 -8.16 -1.29
CA THR A 55 -6.29 -8.79 -1.39
C THR A 55 -6.56 -9.18 -2.85
N HIS A 56 -6.78 -10.45 -3.09
CA HIS A 56 -7.09 -10.99 -4.41
C HIS A 56 -8.61 -11.03 -4.58
N ILE A 57 -9.13 -10.29 -5.56
CA ILE A 57 -10.56 -10.11 -5.78
C ILE A 57 -10.91 -10.52 -7.21
N GLU A 58 -11.79 -11.51 -7.31
CA GLU A 58 -12.28 -11.99 -8.59
C GLU A 58 -13.50 -11.19 -9.02
N THR A 59 -13.50 -10.75 -10.26
CA THR A 59 -14.64 -10.09 -10.91
C THR A 59 -14.77 -10.59 -12.34
N LYS A 60 -15.79 -10.14 -13.08
CA LYS A 60 -15.92 -10.39 -14.50
C LYS A 60 -15.16 -9.34 -15.30
N GLY A 61 -14.31 -9.79 -16.20
CA GLY A 61 -13.63 -8.94 -17.18
C GLY A 61 -14.59 -8.45 -18.27
N PRO A 62 -14.11 -7.58 -19.17
CA PRO A 62 -14.91 -7.05 -20.29
C PRO A 62 -15.45 -8.12 -21.23
N ASP A 63 -14.74 -9.25 -21.34
CA ASP A 63 -15.13 -10.42 -22.14
C ASP A 63 -16.02 -11.41 -21.36
N GLY A 64 -16.46 -11.05 -20.15
CA GLY A 64 -17.29 -11.88 -19.29
C GLY A 64 -16.54 -12.99 -18.56
N LYS A 65 -15.24 -13.17 -18.81
CA LYS A 65 -14.42 -14.18 -18.12
C LYS A 65 -13.97 -13.70 -16.74
N PRO A 66 -13.72 -14.64 -15.82
CA PRO A 66 -13.18 -14.29 -14.52
C PRO A 66 -11.80 -13.61 -14.64
N VAL A 67 -11.63 -12.52 -13.92
CA VAL A 67 -10.37 -11.81 -13.76
C VAL A 67 -10.13 -11.61 -12.28
N VAL A 68 -8.90 -11.88 -11.83
CA VAL A 68 -8.48 -11.65 -10.45
C VAL A 68 -7.58 -10.43 -10.39
N TYR A 69 -8.05 -9.39 -9.73
CA TYR A 69 -7.24 -8.24 -9.39
C TYR A 69 -6.51 -8.45 -8.07
N LYS A 70 -5.25 -8.02 -8.03
CA LYS A 70 -4.42 -8.00 -6.83
C LYS A 70 -4.39 -6.58 -6.27
N VAL A 71 -5.17 -6.35 -5.24
CA VAL A 71 -5.32 -5.04 -4.59
C VAL A 71 -4.25 -4.89 -3.52
N GLU A 72 -3.35 -3.92 -3.72
CA GLU A 72 -2.25 -3.64 -2.81
C GLU A 72 -2.74 -2.78 -1.65
N GLY A 73 -2.43 -3.23 -0.44
CA GLY A 73 -2.59 -2.49 0.79
C GLY A 73 -1.26 -1.97 1.33
N GLY A 74 -1.32 -1.27 2.44
CA GLY A 74 -0.13 -0.85 3.18
C GLY A 74 0.49 -1.99 3.99
N PRO A 75 1.57 -1.67 4.73
CA PRO A 75 2.18 -2.62 5.65
C PRO A 75 1.19 -3.08 6.73
N PRO A 76 1.25 -4.35 7.18
CA PRO A 76 0.36 -4.89 8.21
C PRO A 76 0.20 -4.01 9.45
N ASN A 77 1.32 -3.50 9.98
CA ASN A 77 1.30 -2.65 11.18
C ASN A 77 0.58 -1.32 10.96
N SER A 78 0.67 -0.75 9.76
CA SER A 78 -0.03 0.49 9.41
C SER A 78 -1.53 0.25 9.32
N LEU A 79 -1.93 -0.80 8.60
CA LEU A 79 -3.35 -1.15 8.45
C LEU A 79 -3.97 -1.58 9.76
N TYR A 80 -3.21 -2.29 10.61
CA TYR A 80 -3.67 -2.66 11.95
C TYR A 80 -4.04 -1.44 12.79
N ARG A 81 -3.24 -0.36 12.75
CA ARG A 81 -3.55 0.91 13.42
C ARG A 81 -4.76 1.63 12.84
N GLN A 82 -5.10 1.36 11.57
CA GLN A 82 -6.29 1.88 10.90
C GLN A 82 -7.54 1.02 11.13
N GLY A 83 -7.46 0.02 11.98
CA GLY A 83 -8.60 -0.84 12.32
C GLY A 83 -8.69 -2.14 11.53
N TRP A 84 -7.77 -2.39 10.59
CA TRP A 84 -7.73 -3.67 9.87
C TRP A 84 -7.30 -4.82 10.80
N ARG A 85 -7.84 -5.99 10.53
CA ARG A 85 -7.46 -7.27 11.16
C ARG A 85 -7.31 -8.32 10.06
N LYS A 86 -6.65 -9.43 10.38
CA LYS A 86 -6.46 -10.54 9.43
C LYS A 86 -7.78 -11.11 8.90
N ASP A 87 -8.84 -10.97 9.65
CA ASP A 87 -10.20 -11.44 9.36
C ASP A 87 -11.17 -10.32 8.97
N THR A 88 -10.66 -9.10 8.73
CA THR A 88 -11.49 -7.97 8.27
C THR A 88 -12.16 -8.28 6.94
N LEU A 89 -11.44 -8.92 6.03
CA LEU A 89 -11.98 -9.45 4.78
C LEU A 89 -11.82 -10.97 4.77
N LYS A 90 -12.88 -11.66 4.43
CA LYS A 90 -12.91 -13.12 4.37
C LYS A 90 -13.07 -13.60 2.94
N VAL A 91 -12.53 -14.76 2.65
CA VAL A 91 -12.79 -15.44 1.36
C VAL A 91 -14.29 -15.63 1.20
N GLY A 92 -14.81 -15.22 0.04
CA GLY A 92 -16.25 -15.24 -0.25
C GLY A 92 -16.96 -13.90 -0.02
N ASP A 93 -16.34 -12.93 0.66
CA ASP A 93 -16.94 -11.60 0.83
C ASP A 93 -17.09 -10.90 -0.52
N THR A 94 -18.24 -10.28 -0.72
CA THR A 94 -18.46 -9.37 -1.84
C THR A 94 -18.05 -7.97 -1.43
N VAL A 95 -17.15 -7.36 -2.23
CA VAL A 95 -16.62 -6.03 -1.96
C VAL A 95 -16.60 -5.19 -3.22
N THR A 96 -16.68 -3.88 -3.04
CA THR A 96 -16.43 -2.89 -4.10
C THR A 96 -15.05 -2.26 -3.88
N VAL A 97 -14.24 -2.28 -4.93
CA VAL A 97 -12.89 -1.68 -4.94
C VAL A 97 -12.91 -0.43 -5.78
N SER A 98 -12.30 0.64 -5.27
CA SER A 98 -12.02 1.87 -6.01
C SER A 98 -10.57 2.22 -5.80
N GLY A 99 -9.79 2.30 -6.89
CA GLY A 99 -8.35 2.54 -6.84
C GLY A 99 -7.79 2.98 -8.19
N ILE A 100 -6.49 2.81 -8.38
CA ILE A 100 -5.79 3.11 -9.63
C ILE A 100 -5.07 1.88 -10.17
N ARG A 101 -5.02 1.73 -11.49
CA ARG A 101 -4.38 0.60 -12.16
C ARG A 101 -2.87 0.74 -12.21
N ALA A 102 -2.19 -0.38 -12.32
CA ALA A 102 -0.78 -0.39 -12.65
C ALA A 102 -0.53 0.26 -14.02
N LYS A 103 0.66 0.85 -14.18
CA LYS A 103 1.14 1.41 -15.46
C LYS A 103 1.30 0.34 -16.52
N ILE A 104 1.78 -0.84 -16.12
CA ILE A 104 1.93 -2.00 -17.00
C ILE A 104 0.54 -2.53 -17.33
N ALA A 105 0.16 -2.46 -18.60
CA ALA A 105 -1.20 -2.77 -19.06
C ALA A 105 -1.63 -4.23 -18.77
N THR A 106 -0.68 -5.16 -18.76
CA THR A 106 -0.92 -6.58 -18.47
C THR A 106 -0.98 -6.90 -16.98
N SER A 107 -0.61 -5.95 -16.12
CA SER A 107 -0.66 -6.13 -14.66
C SER A 107 -2.08 -5.99 -14.15
N MET A 108 -2.49 -6.93 -13.30
CA MET A 108 -3.77 -6.89 -12.59
C MET A 108 -3.64 -6.23 -11.20
N ASN A 109 -2.54 -5.53 -10.93
CA ASN A 109 -2.36 -4.81 -9.68
C ASN A 109 -3.22 -3.54 -9.64
N VAL A 110 -3.79 -3.29 -8.47
CA VAL A 110 -4.56 -2.08 -8.15
C VAL A 110 -3.98 -1.50 -6.87
N GLY A 111 -3.60 -0.23 -6.92
CA GLY A 111 -3.04 0.50 -5.79
C GLY A 111 -3.93 1.64 -5.31
N GLN A 112 -3.57 2.24 -4.18
CA GLN A 112 -4.31 3.33 -3.53
C GLN A 112 -5.81 3.05 -3.39
N ALA A 113 -6.15 1.81 -3.12
CA ALA A 113 -7.52 1.35 -3.18
C ALA A 113 -8.27 1.57 -1.88
N THR A 114 -9.54 1.92 -2.01
CA THR A 114 -10.55 1.77 -0.96
C THR A 114 -11.35 0.51 -1.25
N ILE A 115 -11.49 -0.35 -0.26
CA ILE A 115 -12.34 -1.54 -0.31
C ILE A 115 -13.58 -1.24 0.53
N THR A 116 -14.75 -1.33 -0.07
CA THR A 116 -16.05 -1.15 0.60
C THR A 116 -16.74 -2.51 0.71
N THR A 117 -17.06 -2.92 1.91
CA THR A 117 -17.78 -4.16 2.20
C THR A 117 -19.28 -4.02 1.96
N ALA A 118 -20.01 -5.12 1.89
CA ALA A 118 -21.46 -5.13 1.64
C ALA A 118 -22.27 -4.37 2.71
N ASP A 119 -21.75 -4.29 3.95
CA ASP A 119 -22.35 -3.48 5.04
C ASP A 119 -21.96 -1.99 4.99
N GLY A 120 -21.28 -1.56 3.92
CA GLY A 120 -20.92 -0.17 3.67
C GLY A 120 -19.67 0.31 4.41
N LYS A 121 -18.98 -0.53 5.18
CA LYS A 121 -17.70 -0.16 5.79
C LYS A 121 -16.63 0.03 4.73
N ARG A 122 -15.84 1.06 4.90
CA ARG A 122 -14.79 1.44 3.96
C ARG A 122 -13.42 1.24 4.60
N TYR A 123 -12.59 0.48 3.91
CA TYR A 123 -11.22 0.19 4.30
C TYR A 123 -10.28 0.76 3.26
N PHE A 124 -9.42 1.69 3.66
CA PHE A 124 -8.41 2.25 2.78
C PHE A 124 -7.11 1.44 2.92
N GLY A 125 -6.65 0.83 1.84
CA GLY A 125 -5.45 -0.01 1.82
C GLY A 125 -4.16 0.73 1.49
N GLY A 126 -4.25 1.92 0.92
CA GLY A 126 -3.09 2.71 0.50
C GLY A 126 -2.55 3.61 1.61
N ALA A 127 -1.26 3.99 1.48
CA ALA A 127 -0.71 5.11 2.22
C ALA A 127 -1.20 6.41 1.59
N ASN A 128 -2.34 6.93 2.03
CA ASN A 128 -2.79 8.26 1.63
C ASN A 128 -2.37 9.29 2.66
N PRO A 129 -1.32 10.08 2.41
CA PRO A 129 -0.87 11.11 3.34
C PRO A 129 -1.92 12.20 3.55
N GLN A 130 -2.87 12.37 2.64
CA GLN A 130 -3.92 13.39 2.74
C GLN A 130 -5.06 12.99 3.69
N ARG A 131 -5.19 11.71 4.06
CA ARG A 131 -6.19 11.27 5.04
C ARG A 131 -5.67 11.15 6.46
N ALA A 132 -4.37 11.24 6.68
CA ALA A 132 -3.81 11.35 8.03
C ALA A 132 -4.15 12.69 8.71
N GLY A 133 -4.67 13.65 7.97
CA GLY A 133 -5.07 14.98 8.45
C GLY A 133 -6.50 15.42 8.10
N GLY A 134 -7.29 14.55 7.48
CA GLY A 134 -8.67 14.88 7.10
C GLY A 134 -9.65 14.61 8.23
N ALA A 135 -9.99 15.66 8.97
CA ALA A 135 -11.14 15.69 9.83
C ALA A 135 -12.40 15.29 9.06
N ALA A 136 -13.24 14.55 9.75
CA ALA A 136 -14.58 14.22 9.40
C ALA A 136 -15.31 15.34 8.63
N ASP A 137 -15.92 14.98 7.51
CA ASP A 137 -17.10 15.67 7.03
C ASP A 137 -18.20 15.43 8.06
N ALA A 138 -18.33 16.37 8.98
CA ALA A 138 -19.54 16.51 9.78
C ALA A 138 -20.66 16.94 8.84
N PRO A 139 -21.85 16.31 8.89
CA PRO A 139 -23.00 16.82 8.16
C PRO A 139 -23.36 18.18 8.73
N SER A 140 -23.33 19.20 7.87
CA SER A 140 -23.92 20.50 8.18
C SER A 140 -25.43 20.32 8.35
N GLN A 141 -25.92 20.73 9.50
CA GLN A 141 -27.33 20.92 9.76
C GLN A 141 -27.89 22.11 8.98
#